data_f5ea33b01ee90c9e7c12c7a02c4959ff
#
_entry.id   f5ea33b01ee90c9e7c12c7a02c4959ff
#
_cell.length_a   1.000
_cell.length_b   1.000
_cell.length_c   1.000
_cell.angle_alpha   90.00
_cell.angle_beta   90.00
_cell.angle_gamma   90.00
#
_symmetry.space_group_name_H-M   'P 1'
#
loop_
_entity.id
_entity.type
_entity.pdbx_description
1 polymer ?
#
loop_
_entity_poly.entity_id
_entity_poly.type
_entity_poly.pdbx_seq_one_letter_code
_entity_poly.pdbx_strand_id
1 'polypeptide(L)'
;MSRLRPILSLILVFVAIFVVSCGSPKASVPTTYSPEKIEQLQVLVEPITEAREKMSVLQELIADQNWIDIQTYIHGPLGGLRQQMRNLSTSLLPKDQKAAADLGKELFNRFERLDAAAKERSISAAQSQYRQAVQDFDAYLDLIPQAS
;
A
#
# COMPACT_ATOMS: atom_id res chain seq x y z
N MET A 1 -35.19 -59.61 5.73
CA MET A 1 -34.39 -58.69 4.88
C MET A 1 -35.14 -57.41 4.43
N SER A 2 -36.31 -57.09 4.99
CA SER A 2 -37.17 -55.96 4.59
C SER A 2 -36.98 -54.65 5.37
N ARG A 3 -36.17 -54.67 6.45
CA ARG A 3 -35.95 -53.49 7.32
C ARG A 3 -34.73 -52.62 6.95
N LEU A 4 -33.88 -53.08 6.02
CA LEU A 4 -32.73 -52.31 5.56
C LEU A 4 -33.09 -51.28 4.46
N ARG A 5 -34.13 -51.50 3.73
CA ARG A 5 -34.57 -50.58 2.64
C ARG A 5 -34.98 -49.18 3.10
N PRO A 6 -35.74 -49.01 4.23
CA PRO A 6 -36.08 -47.68 4.70
C PRO A 6 -34.90 -46.93 5.30
N ILE A 7 -33.92 -47.66 5.91
CA ILE A 7 -32.70 -47.04 6.48
C ILE A 7 -31.79 -46.57 5.39
N LEU A 8 -31.64 -47.32 4.30
CA LEU A 8 -30.82 -46.91 3.14
C LEU A 8 -31.41 -45.67 2.44
N SER A 9 -32.75 -45.59 2.36
CA SER A 9 -33.48 -44.45 1.77
C SER A 9 -33.33 -43.21 2.64
N LEU A 10 -33.33 -43.34 3.97
CA LEU A 10 -33.14 -42.25 4.92
C LEU A 10 -31.70 -41.67 4.87
N ILE A 11 -30.70 -42.54 4.75
CA ILE A 11 -29.30 -42.15 4.61
C ILE A 11 -29.06 -41.43 3.29
N LEU A 12 -29.71 -41.90 2.19
CA LEU A 12 -29.59 -41.26 0.87
C LEU A 12 -30.17 -39.84 0.88
N VAL A 13 -31.28 -39.59 1.57
CA VAL A 13 -31.91 -38.28 1.72
C VAL A 13 -30.98 -37.36 2.59
N PHE A 14 -30.38 -37.88 3.64
CA PHE A 14 -29.46 -37.10 4.47
C PHE A 14 -28.18 -36.69 3.73
N VAL A 15 -27.61 -37.56 2.89
CA VAL A 15 -26.42 -37.25 2.07
C VAL A 15 -26.77 -36.20 0.99
N ALA A 16 -27.98 -36.22 0.42
CA ALA A 16 -28.43 -35.25 -0.58
C ALA A 16 -28.54 -33.81 0.01
N ILE A 17 -28.86 -33.67 1.29
CA ILE A 17 -28.99 -32.35 1.95
C ILE A 17 -27.60 -31.67 2.17
N PHE A 18 -26.56 -32.49 2.35
CA PHE A 18 -25.18 -31.92 2.52
C PHE A 18 -24.51 -31.45 1.24
N VAL A 19 -24.97 -31.88 0.06
CA VAL A 19 -24.39 -31.53 -1.23
C VAL A 19 -24.89 -30.18 -1.77
N VAL A 20 -26.04 -29.69 -1.27
CA VAL A 20 -26.65 -28.42 -1.74
C VAL A 20 -26.09 -27.18 -1.01
N SER A 21 -25.28 -27.36 0.05
CA SER A 21 -24.76 -26.24 0.88
C SER A 21 -23.42 -25.65 0.44
N CYS A 22 -22.89 -25.98 -0.74
CA CYS A 22 -21.65 -25.40 -1.27
C CYS A 22 -21.90 -24.43 -2.43
N GLY A 23 -22.94 -23.64 -2.35
CA GLY A 23 -23.07 -22.39 -3.11
C GLY A 23 -22.57 -21.24 -2.26
N SER A 24 -21.25 -21.14 -2.02
CA SER A 24 -20.71 -19.90 -1.47
C SER A 24 -21.10 -18.77 -2.42
N PRO A 25 -21.82 -17.71 -1.96
CA PRO A 25 -22.01 -16.54 -2.79
C PRO A 25 -20.61 -16.08 -3.20
N LYS A 26 -20.34 -15.99 -4.50
CA LYS A 26 -19.11 -15.34 -4.99
C LYS A 26 -19.16 -13.96 -4.36
N ALA A 27 -18.33 -13.72 -3.33
CA ALA A 27 -18.18 -12.41 -2.74
C ALA A 27 -17.84 -11.47 -3.90
N SER A 28 -18.77 -10.61 -4.27
CA SER A 28 -18.52 -9.61 -5.29
C SER A 28 -17.41 -8.71 -4.78
N VAL A 29 -16.30 -8.66 -5.51
CA VAL A 29 -15.19 -7.77 -5.15
C VAL A 29 -15.73 -6.34 -5.17
N PRO A 30 -15.64 -5.59 -4.05
CA PRO A 30 -16.11 -4.22 -4.02
C PRO A 30 -15.42 -3.39 -5.10
N THR A 31 -16.18 -2.61 -5.86
CA THR A 31 -15.66 -1.74 -6.93
C THR A 31 -15.62 -0.26 -6.51
N THR A 32 -16.29 0.07 -5.40
CA THR A 32 -16.38 1.43 -4.85
C THR A 32 -15.98 1.41 -3.38
N TYR A 33 -15.37 2.49 -2.92
CA TYR A 33 -15.02 2.66 -1.51
C TYR A 33 -16.26 3.03 -0.71
N SER A 34 -16.52 2.30 0.38
CA SER A 34 -17.54 2.70 1.35
C SER A 34 -17.00 3.81 2.28
N PRO A 35 -17.88 4.59 2.94
CA PRO A 35 -17.44 5.61 3.90
C PRO A 35 -16.54 5.03 4.99
N GLU A 36 -16.87 3.88 5.55
CA GLU A 36 -16.09 3.21 6.59
C GLU A 36 -14.71 2.77 6.06
N LYS A 37 -14.65 2.37 4.79
CA LYS A 37 -13.38 2.02 4.16
C LYS A 37 -12.50 3.24 3.95
N ILE A 38 -13.08 4.36 3.56
CA ILE A 38 -12.36 5.64 3.44
C ILE A 38 -11.81 6.06 4.79
N GLU A 39 -12.61 6.00 5.86
CA GLU A 39 -12.16 6.33 7.22
C GLU A 39 -10.95 5.49 7.66
N GLN A 40 -10.99 4.17 7.40
CA GLN A 40 -9.85 3.29 7.67
C GLN A 40 -8.60 3.70 6.88
N LEU A 41 -8.74 4.08 5.61
CA LEU A 41 -7.63 4.51 4.78
C LEU A 41 -7.04 5.85 5.25
N GLN A 42 -7.87 6.77 5.77
CA GLN A 42 -7.40 8.04 6.33
C GLN A 42 -6.46 7.82 7.53
N VAL A 43 -6.75 6.85 8.40
CA VAL A 43 -5.85 6.50 9.51
C VAL A 43 -4.51 5.95 9.01
N LEU A 44 -4.54 5.15 7.95
CA LEU A 44 -3.32 4.56 7.37
C LEU A 44 -2.49 5.55 6.57
N VAL A 45 -3.12 6.56 5.96
CA VAL A 45 -2.43 7.56 5.14
C VAL A 45 -1.78 8.67 5.96
N GLU A 46 -2.28 8.96 7.15
CA GLU A 46 -1.80 10.05 8.03
C GLU A 46 -0.27 10.04 8.21
N PRO A 47 0.40 8.94 8.66
CA PRO A 47 1.85 8.93 8.83
C PRO A 47 2.61 9.05 7.51
N ILE A 48 2.00 8.68 6.39
CA ILE A 48 2.57 8.83 5.05
C ILE A 48 2.51 10.30 4.62
N THR A 49 1.39 10.98 4.89
CA THR A 49 1.22 12.42 4.66
C THR A 49 2.23 13.24 5.48
N GLU A 50 2.39 12.90 6.77
CA GLU A 50 3.42 13.53 7.60
C GLU A 50 4.84 13.34 7.05
N ALA A 51 5.15 12.15 6.54
CA ALA A 51 6.45 11.90 5.91
C ALA A 51 6.63 12.74 4.64
N ARG A 52 5.56 12.96 3.87
CA ARG A 52 5.57 13.84 2.70
C ARG A 52 5.84 15.30 3.09
N GLU A 53 5.18 15.81 4.12
CA GLU A 53 5.40 17.16 4.63
C GLU A 53 6.86 17.37 5.09
N LYS A 54 7.41 16.37 5.76
CA LYS A 54 8.81 16.37 6.23
C LYS A 54 9.86 16.24 5.12
N MET A 55 9.46 16.05 3.86
CA MET A 55 10.39 16.08 2.71
C MET A 55 11.08 17.43 2.55
N SER A 56 10.53 18.53 3.09
CA SER A 56 11.18 19.85 3.13
C SER A 56 12.52 19.82 3.85
N VAL A 57 12.64 19.02 4.93
CA VAL A 57 13.91 18.85 5.65
C VAL A 57 14.97 18.24 4.74
N LEU A 58 14.60 17.25 3.94
CA LEU A 58 15.53 16.64 2.97
C LEU A 58 15.96 17.64 1.89
N GLN A 59 15.05 18.54 1.47
CA GLN A 59 15.37 19.63 0.53
C GLN A 59 16.42 20.58 1.10
N GLU A 60 16.27 20.98 2.36
CA GLU A 60 17.22 21.86 3.04
C GLU A 60 18.60 21.20 3.16
N LEU A 61 18.66 19.93 3.59
CA LEU A 61 19.89 19.16 3.66
C LEU A 61 20.61 19.05 2.32
N ILE A 62 19.86 18.90 1.21
CA ILE A 62 20.43 18.88 -0.14
C ILE A 62 20.97 20.25 -0.52
N ALA A 63 20.23 21.33 -0.22
CA ALA A 63 20.68 22.70 -0.50
C ALA A 63 21.96 23.05 0.24
N ASP A 64 22.08 22.62 1.49
CA ASP A 64 23.25 22.81 2.36
C ASP A 64 24.38 21.82 2.05
N GLN A 65 24.17 20.90 1.11
CA GLN A 65 25.12 19.84 0.76
C GLN A 65 25.56 19.01 1.98
N ASN A 66 24.66 18.81 2.93
CA ASN A 66 24.91 18.02 4.13
C ASN A 66 24.73 16.52 3.82
N TRP A 67 25.72 15.95 3.15
CA TRP A 67 25.68 14.61 2.59
C TRP A 67 25.45 13.51 3.63
N ILE A 68 25.99 13.67 4.82
CA ILE A 68 25.86 12.68 5.91
C ILE A 68 24.44 12.68 6.44
N ASP A 69 23.85 13.84 6.65
CA ASP A 69 22.51 13.95 7.20
C ASP A 69 21.44 13.59 6.15
N ILE A 70 21.69 13.80 4.86
CA ILE A 70 20.83 13.28 3.78
C ILE A 70 20.70 11.76 3.90
N GLN A 71 21.81 11.03 4.00
CA GLN A 71 21.81 9.57 4.14
C GLN A 71 21.14 9.14 5.45
N THR A 72 21.47 9.80 6.56
CA THR A 72 20.86 9.55 7.87
C THR A 72 19.34 9.74 7.82
N TYR A 73 18.87 10.78 7.13
CA TYR A 73 17.44 11.07 7.00
C TYR A 73 16.70 10.00 6.20
N ILE A 74 17.29 9.57 5.08
CA ILE A 74 16.70 8.52 4.23
C ILE A 74 16.58 7.20 5.00
N HIS A 75 17.62 6.80 5.73
CA HIS A 75 17.64 5.50 6.43
C HIS A 75 16.96 5.54 7.81
N GLY A 76 16.87 6.71 8.44
CA GLY A 76 16.24 6.92 9.74
C GLY A 76 14.75 7.29 9.62
N PRO A 77 14.41 8.60 9.52
CA PRO A 77 13.03 9.06 9.51
C PRO A 77 12.16 8.46 8.40
N LEU A 78 12.73 8.18 7.21
CA LEU A 78 12.00 7.56 6.11
C LEU A 78 12.07 6.02 6.11
N GLY A 79 12.82 5.42 7.03
CA GLY A 79 13.03 3.97 7.07
C GLY A 79 11.75 3.15 7.25
N GLY A 80 10.78 3.65 8.04
CA GLY A 80 9.48 3.01 8.27
C GLY A 80 8.46 3.19 7.14
N LEU A 81 8.64 4.20 6.29
CA LEU A 81 7.69 4.61 5.27
C LEU A 81 7.35 3.49 4.27
N ARG A 82 8.32 2.68 3.88
CA ARG A 82 8.13 1.54 2.97
C ARG A 82 7.07 0.57 3.47
N GLN A 83 7.08 0.25 4.76
CA GLN A 83 6.11 -0.65 5.36
C GLN A 83 4.73 0.00 5.45
N GLN A 84 4.66 1.28 5.82
CA GLN A 84 3.41 2.03 5.90
C GLN A 84 2.72 2.11 4.53
N MET A 85 3.45 2.48 3.47
CA MET A 85 2.93 2.53 2.10
C MET A 85 2.49 1.14 1.60
N ARG A 86 3.22 0.08 1.93
CA ARG A 86 2.81 -1.28 1.60
C ARG A 86 1.49 -1.66 2.28
N ASN A 87 1.35 -1.37 3.57
CA ASN A 87 0.14 -1.64 4.33
C ASN A 87 -1.06 -0.88 3.74
N LEU A 88 -0.87 0.40 3.41
CA LEU A 88 -1.90 1.20 2.77
C LEU A 88 -2.26 0.64 1.38
N SER A 89 -1.27 0.37 0.52
CA SER A 89 -1.49 -0.18 -0.83
C SER A 89 -2.31 -1.48 -0.80
N THR A 90 -1.99 -2.40 0.12
CA THR A 90 -2.74 -3.67 0.26
C THR A 90 -4.14 -3.48 0.85
N SER A 91 -4.38 -2.36 1.50
CA SER A 91 -5.69 -2.00 2.06
C SER A 91 -6.62 -1.32 1.04
N LEU A 92 -6.13 -0.90 -0.11
CA LEU A 92 -6.93 -0.35 -1.20
C LEU A 92 -7.83 -1.42 -1.86
N LEU A 93 -8.78 -0.98 -2.66
CA LEU A 93 -9.54 -1.90 -3.52
C LEU A 93 -8.61 -2.56 -4.55
N PRO A 94 -8.87 -3.81 -4.95
CA PRO A 94 -7.99 -4.57 -5.86
C PRO A 94 -7.62 -3.83 -7.15
N LYS A 95 -8.50 -2.99 -7.66
CA LYS A 95 -8.27 -2.17 -8.87
C LYS A 95 -7.14 -1.14 -8.69
N ASP A 96 -6.93 -0.66 -7.46
CA ASP A 96 -6.00 0.44 -7.14
C ASP A 96 -4.68 -0.07 -6.51
N GLN A 97 -4.67 -1.30 -5.97
CA GLN A 97 -3.52 -1.87 -5.26
C GLN A 97 -2.24 -1.89 -6.10
N LYS A 98 -2.37 -2.30 -7.39
CA LYS A 98 -1.20 -2.38 -8.26
C LYS A 98 -0.59 -1.01 -8.54
N ALA A 99 -1.42 -0.01 -8.84
CA ALA A 99 -0.94 1.35 -9.10
C ALA A 99 -0.24 1.95 -7.88
N ALA A 100 -0.82 1.77 -6.68
CA ALA A 100 -0.22 2.21 -5.43
C ALA A 100 1.12 1.50 -5.14
N ALA A 101 1.18 0.18 -5.35
CA ALA A 101 2.42 -0.58 -5.16
C ALA A 101 3.52 -0.16 -6.13
N ASP A 102 3.19 0.10 -7.40
CA ASP A 102 4.13 0.54 -8.41
C ASP A 102 4.68 1.95 -8.08
N LEU A 103 3.82 2.91 -7.72
CA LEU A 103 4.24 4.25 -7.29
C LEU A 103 5.10 4.21 -6.02
N GLY A 104 4.71 3.42 -5.02
CA GLY A 104 5.53 3.22 -3.82
C GLY A 104 6.91 2.67 -4.17
N LYS A 105 7.00 1.70 -5.08
CA LYS A 105 8.28 1.16 -5.55
C LYS A 105 9.13 2.23 -6.23
N GLU A 106 8.56 3.04 -7.12
CA GLU A 106 9.30 4.11 -7.80
C GLU A 106 9.80 5.17 -6.81
N LEU A 107 8.99 5.58 -5.84
CA LEU A 107 9.42 6.50 -4.79
C LEU A 107 10.67 5.97 -4.06
N PHE A 108 10.68 4.69 -3.68
CA PHE A 108 11.86 4.12 -3.01
C PHE A 108 13.06 3.97 -3.92
N ASN A 109 12.88 3.71 -5.20
CA ASN A 109 13.96 3.77 -6.19
C ASN A 109 14.57 5.19 -6.26
N ARG A 110 13.74 6.27 -6.11
CA ARG A 110 14.25 7.65 -6.05
C ARG A 110 15.08 7.88 -4.79
N PHE A 111 14.64 7.38 -3.64
CA PHE A 111 15.42 7.48 -2.40
C PHE A 111 16.74 6.73 -2.47
N GLU A 112 16.78 5.55 -3.06
CA GLU A 112 18.02 4.79 -3.27
C GLU A 112 18.99 5.54 -4.20
N ARG A 113 18.50 6.17 -5.28
CA ARG A 113 19.31 7.00 -6.17
C ARG A 113 19.74 8.31 -5.50
N LEU A 114 18.91 8.88 -4.64
CA LEU A 114 19.26 10.07 -3.86
C LEU A 114 20.37 9.74 -2.85
N ASP A 115 20.30 8.61 -2.19
CA ASP A 115 21.36 8.12 -1.29
C ASP A 115 22.70 7.91 -2.05
N ALA A 116 22.63 7.32 -3.25
CA ALA A 116 23.80 7.17 -4.13
C ALA A 116 24.37 8.55 -4.52
N ALA A 117 23.52 9.50 -4.92
CA ALA A 117 23.94 10.86 -5.26
C ALA A 117 24.59 11.59 -4.08
N ALA A 118 24.09 11.34 -2.85
CA ALA A 118 24.70 11.88 -1.63
C ALA A 118 26.09 11.28 -1.36
N LYS A 119 26.27 9.97 -1.58
CA LYS A 119 27.59 9.31 -1.48
C LYS A 119 28.59 9.85 -2.48
N GLU A 120 28.13 10.16 -3.69
CA GLU A 120 28.95 10.77 -4.75
C GLU A 120 29.10 12.30 -4.59
N ARG A 121 28.43 12.91 -3.60
CA ARG A 121 28.38 14.35 -3.38
C ARG A 121 27.92 15.14 -4.63
N SER A 122 27.02 14.57 -5.39
CA SER A 122 26.49 15.16 -6.62
C SER A 122 25.22 15.96 -6.35
N ILE A 123 25.35 17.29 -6.23
CA ILE A 123 24.22 18.18 -5.96
C ILE A 123 23.14 18.11 -7.06
N SER A 124 23.54 18.09 -8.33
CA SER A 124 22.61 18.05 -9.44
C SER A 124 21.79 16.74 -9.49
N ALA A 125 22.47 15.60 -9.23
CA ALA A 125 21.81 14.31 -9.16
C ALA A 125 20.87 14.24 -7.94
N ALA A 126 21.31 14.70 -6.76
CA ALA A 126 20.51 14.74 -5.54
C ALA A 126 19.23 15.58 -5.74
N GLN A 127 19.36 16.78 -6.26
CA GLN A 127 18.22 17.66 -6.56
C GLN A 127 17.26 17.04 -7.57
N SER A 128 17.80 16.36 -8.60
CA SER A 128 16.97 15.70 -9.62
C SER A 128 16.16 14.55 -9.00
N GLN A 129 16.79 13.68 -8.21
CA GLN A 129 16.09 12.57 -7.56
C GLN A 129 15.09 13.05 -6.51
N TYR A 130 15.41 14.10 -5.77
CA TYR A 130 14.49 14.71 -4.83
C TYR A 130 13.20 15.19 -5.50
N ARG A 131 13.32 15.97 -6.60
CA ARG A 131 12.12 16.45 -7.32
C ARG A 131 11.25 15.31 -7.82
N GLN A 132 11.87 14.27 -8.36
CA GLN A 132 11.14 13.09 -8.83
C GLN A 132 10.49 12.32 -7.67
N ALA A 133 11.19 12.19 -6.53
CA ALA A 133 10.63 11.58 -5.34
C ALA A 133 9.39 12.33 -4.83
N VAL A 134 9.42 13.66 -4.83
CA VAL A 134 8.27 14.50 -4.48
C VAL A 134 7.08 14.24 -5.43
N GLN A 135 7.32 14.18 -6.73
CA GLN A 135 6.28 13.91 -7.72
C GLN A 135 5.67 12.50 -7.55
N ASP A 136 6.50 11.48 -7.37
CA ASP A 136 6.05 10.10 -7.17
C ASP A 136 5.27 9.98 -5.84
N PHE A 137 5.67 10.74 -4.82
CA PHE A 137 5.00 10.78 -3.53
C PHE A 137 3.60 11.43 -3.62
N ASP A 138 3.51 12.58 -4.30
CA ASP A 138 2.24 13.26 -4.54
C ASP A 138 1.29 12.38 -5.36
N ALA A 139 1.79 11.77 -6.43
CA ALA A 139 1.01 10.83 -7.24
C ALA A 139 0.50 9.61 -6.42
N TYR A 140 1.29 9.13 -5.46
CA TYR A 140 0.85 8.06 -4.57
C TYR A 140 -0.30 8.52 -3.65
N LEU A 141 -0.18 9.72 -3.06
CA LEU A 141 -1.22 10.28 -2.17
C LEU A 141 -2.51 10.58 -2.94
N ASP A 142 -2.41 11.02 -4.18
CA ASP A 142 -3.56 11.32 -5.05
C ASP A 142 -4.40 10.07 -5.38
N LEU A 143 -3.82 8.86 -5.28
CA LEU A 143 -4.57 7.60 -5.43
C LEU A 143 -5.48 7.28 -4.24
N ILE A 144 -5.25 7.91 -3.09
CA ILE A 144 -5.94 7.56 -1.85
C ILE A 144 -7.28 8.31 -1.80
N PRO A 145 -8.42 7.59 -1.69
CA PRO A 145 -9.72 8.22 -1.60
C PRO A 145 -9.82 9.17 -0.41
N GLN A 146 -10.30 10.37 -0.64
CA GLN A 146 -10.53 11.38 0.40
C GLN A 146 -11.97 11.30 0.90
N ALA A 147 -12.19 11.64 2.18
CA ALA A 147 -13.51 11.87 2.71
C ALA A 147 -14.11 13.14 2.05
N SER A 148 -15.33 13.02 1.54
CA SER A 148 -16.09 14.11 0.89
C SER A 148 -16.71 15.02 1.94
#